data_a40a3b32067f1790b2d4a3c2a3ae85f9
#
_entry.id   a40a3b32067f1790b2d4a3c2a3ae85f9
#
_cell.length_a   1.000
_cell.length_b   1.000
_cell.length_c   1.000
_cell.angle_alpha   90.00
_cell.angle_beta   90.00
_cell.angle_gamma   90.00
#
_symmetry.space_group_name_H-M   'P 1'
#
loop_
_entity.id
_entity.type
_entity.pdbx_description
1 polymer ?
#
loop_
_entity_poly.entity_id
_entity_poly.type
_entity_poly.pdbx_seq_one_letter_code
_entity_poly.pdbx_strand_id
1 'polypeptide(L)'
;MMTRVKAIYRSWAIPCSGTQVYSARHRAEWLEKIREPGVRRRAETYYQELDGLRSLRQEVRKELLAESNKHEVWKRLGGIPSIGPIRAALLLGIMQTAHRFRTKRQLWAYSGFGVEGHSSADHQVVKGQLQRKKKPIEIRGLNKNCNHHLKNVFKSAAVVASTKPGPLQEFYAALVAKGMRPEMARLTLARKIATIVLIVWKKGVCFDANHLKPQTA
;
A
#
# COMPACT_ATOMS: atom_id res chain seq x y z
N MET A 1 -18.67 2.88 -7.54
CA MET A 1 -19.92 2.10 -7.71
C MET A 1 -20.44 1.51 -6.41
N MET A 2 -19.71 0.67 -5.68
CA MET A 2 -20.19 0.02 -4.43
C MET A 2 -20.80 1.00 -3.41
N THR A 3 -20.19 2.16 -3.19
CA THR A 3 -20.73 3.22 -2.31
C THR A 3 -22.09 3.75 -2.79
N ARG A 4 -22.27 3.88 -4.10
CA ARG A 4 -23.53 4.35 -4.69
C ARG A 4 -24.69 3.35 -4.47
N VAL A 5 -24.42 2.04 -4.61
CA VAL A 5 -25.41 1.01 -4.29
C VAL A 5 -25.89 1.14 -2.84
N LYS A 6 -24.96 1.21 -1.88
CA LYS A 6 -25.35 1.39 -0.46
C LYS A 6 -26.06 2.71 -0.21
N ALA A 7 -25.71 3.78 -0.91
CA ALA A 7 -26.34 5.07 -0.75
C ALA A 7 -27.83 5.03 -1.07
N ILE A 8 -28.25 4.29 -2.11
CA ILE A 8 -29.69 4.09 -2.42
C ILE A 8 -30.43 3.50 -1.23
N TYR A 9 -29.95 2.37 -0.68
CA TYR A 9 -30.62 1.72 0.45
C TYR A 9 -30.69 2.64 1.68
N ARG A 10 -29.60 3.32 1.99
CA ARG A 10 -29.54 4.24 3.12
C ARG A 10 -30.46 5.44 2.97
N SER A 11 -30.60 6.02 1.76
CA SER A 11 -31.50 7.13 1.49
C SER A 11 -32.98 6.77 1.67
N TRP A 12 -33.31 5.47 1.67
CA TRP A 12 -34.65 4.93 1.91
C TRP A 12 -34.77 4.25 3.29
N ALA A 13 -33.91 4.62 4.22
CA ALA A 13 -33.86 4.10 5.58
C ALA A 13 -33.76 2.56 5.67
N ILE A 14 -33.21 1.90 4.62
CA ILE A 14 -32.97 0.46 4.61
C ILE A 14 -31.56 0.22 5.14
N PRO A 15 -31.41 -0.40 6.32
CA PRO A 15 -30.11 -0.66 6.90
C PRO A 15 -29.31 -1.64 6.04
N CYS A 16 -28.11 -1.26 5.61
CA CYS A 16 -27.21 -2.10 4.83
C CYS A 16 -25.81 -2.08 5.41
N SER A 17 -25.52 -3.08 6.25
CA SER A 17 -24.19 -3.37 6.78
C SER A 17 -23.52 -4.48 5.96
N GLY A 18 -22.20 -4.62 6.09
CA GLY A 18 -21.47 -5.71 5.45
C GLY A 18 -21.37 -5.62 3.92
N THR A 19 -21.11 -6.75 3.27
CA THR A 19 -20.86 -6.86 1.83
C THR A 19 -21.95 -7.62 1.06
N GLN A 20 -22.94 -8.20 1.77
CA GLN A 20 -24.00 -9.02 1.16
C GLN A 20 -24.81 -8.26 0.11
N VAL A 21 -25.04 -6.95 0.34
CA VAL A 21 -25.72 -6.07 -0.61
C VAL A 21 -25.08 -6.05 -2.01
N TYR A 22 -23.82 -6.43 -2.13
CA TYR A 22 -23.08 -6.46 -3.40
C TYR A 22 -23.08 -7.84 -4.07
N SER A 23 -23.58 -8.87 -3.37
CA SER A 23 -23.59 -10.23 -3.86
C SER A 23 -24.70 -10.43 -4.87
N ALA A 24 -24.39 -11.06 -6.01
CA ALA A 24 -25.39 -11.42 -7.00
C ALA A 24 -26.44 -12.38 -6.42
N ARG A 25 -26.01 -13.29 -5.52
CA ARG A 25 -26.88 -14.28 -4.86
C ARG A 25 -28.00 -13.65 -4.02
N HIS A 26 -27.72 -12.53 -3.35
CA HIS A 26 -28.69 -11.85 -2.46
C HIS A 26 -29.35 -10.64 -3.11
N ARG A 27 -29.12 -10.42 -4.41
CA ARG A 27 -29.58 -9.20 -5.11
C ARG A 27 -31.11 -9.08 -5.13
N ALA A 28 -31.83 -10.17 -5.39
CA ALA A 28 -33.30 -10.19 -5.42
C ALA A 28 -33.86 -9.75 -4.06
N GLU A 29 -33.40 -10.35 -2.97
CA GLU A 29 -33.80 -10.01 -1.60
C GLU A 29 -33.57 -8.53 -1.25
N TRP A 30 -32.45 -7.97 -1.74
CA TRP A 30 -32.16 -6.55 -1.52
C TRP A 30 -33.06 -5.64 -2.36
N LEU A 31 -33.34 -5.98 -3.62
CA LEU A 31 -34.23 -5.20 -4.49
C LEU A 31 -35.68 -5.20 -3.98
N GLU A 32 -36.17 -6.28 -3.42
CA GLU A 32 -37.50 -6.38 -2.83
C GLU A 32 -37.74 -5.43 -1.65
N LYS A 33 -36.66 -5.07 -0.92
CA LYS A 33 -36.75 -4.08 0.18
C LYS A 33 -37.08 -2.67 -0.31
N ILE A 34 -36.89 -2.38 -1.60
CA ILE A 34 -37.22 -1.08 -2.21
C ILE A 34 -38.62 -1.16 -2.78
N ARG A 35 -39.59 -0.47 -2.17
CA ARG A 35 -41.01 -0.47 -2.59
C ARG A 35 -41.26 0.41 -3.81
N GLU A 36 -40.53 1.52 -3.92
CA GLU A 36 -40.72 2.51 -4.98
C GLU A 36 -40.08 2.03 -6.30
N PRO A 37 -40.85 1.90 -7.42
CA PRO A 37 -40.40 1.27 -8.66
C PRO A 37 -39.22 2.02 -9.32
N GLY A 38 -39.25 3.35 -9.33
CA GLY A 38 -38.19 4.16 -9.95
C GLY A 38 -36.85 4.02 -9.21
N VAL A 39 -36.89 3.93 -7.88
CA VAL A 39 -35.69 3.71 -7.06
C VAL A 39 -35.16 2.31 -7.23
N ARG A 40 -36.05 1.31 -7.33
CA ARG A 40 -35.68 -0.08 -7.63
C ARG A 40 -34.98 -0.16 -8.98
N ARG A 41 -35.56 0.48 -10.02
CA ARG A 41 -34.94 0.53 -11.36
C ARG A 41 -33.54 1.16 -11.34
N ARG A 42 -33.36 2.23 -10.58
CA ARG A 42 -32.04 2.85 -10.41
C ARG A 42 -31.04 1.94 -9.68
N ALA A 43 -31.51 1.19 -8.68
CA ALA A 43 -30.68 0.20 -7.99
C ALA A 43 -30.25 -0.94 -8.94
N GLU A 44 -31.16 -1.44 -9.79
CA GLU A 44 -30.86 -2.43 -10.83
C GLU A 44 -29.78 -1.93 -11.79
N THR A 45 -29.90 -0.69 -12.28
CA THR A 45 -28.90 -0.08 -13.16
C THR A 45 -27.52 -0.05 -12.48
N TYR A 46 -27.46 0.34 -11.20
CA TYR A 46 -26.17 0.34 -10.47
C TYR A 46 -25.59 -1.07 -10.26
N TYR A 47 -26.43 -2.09 -10.14
CA TYR A 47 -25.97 -3.48 -10.10
C TYR A 47 -25.41 -3.93 -11.45
N GLN A 48 -26.05 -3.56 -12.57
CA GLN A 48 -25.55 -3.85 -13.92
C GLN A 48 -24.18 -3.19 -14.15
N GLU A 49 -24.04 -1.91 -13.78
CA GLU A 49 -22.75 -1.22 -13.85
C GLU A 49 -21.70 -1.89 -12.95
N LEU A 50 -22.08 -2.33 -11.75
CA LEU A 50 -21.17 -3.02 -10.83
C LEU A 50 -20.65 -4.33 -11.42
N ASP A 51 -21.52 -5.08 -12.09
CA ASP A 51 -21.14 -6.36 -12.71
C ASP A 51 -20.23 -6.14 -13.92
N GLY A 52 -20.53 -5.16 -14.78
CA GLY A 52 -19.65 -4.77 -15.89
C GLY A 52 -18.25 -4.35 -15.41
N LEU A 53 -18.20 -3.55 -14.34
CA LEU A 53 -16.92 -3.14 -13.73
C LEU A 53 -16.16 -4.31 -13.10
N ARG A 54 -16.85 -5.32 -12.59
CA ARG A 54 -16.23 -6.54 -12.06
C ARG A 54 -15.60 -7.38 -13.17
N SER A 55 -16.33 -7.56 -14.28
CA SER A 55 -15.83 -8.27 -15.45
C SER A 55 -14.56 -7.57 -15.99
N LEU A 56 -14.67 -6.29 -16.30
CA LEU A 56 -13.56 -5.49 -16.79
C LEU A 56 -12.33 -5.54 -15.84
N ARG A 57 -12.57 -5.45 -14.52
CA ARG A 57 -11.49 -5.59 -13.54
C ARG A 57 -10.79 -6.94 -13.61
N GLN A 58 -11.55 -8.02 -13.86
CA GLN A 58 -10.95 -9.35 -13.98
C GLN A 58 -10.12 -9.48 -15.25
N GLU A 59 -10.58 -8.94 -16.36
CA GLU A 59 -9.88 -8.91 -17.65
C GLU A 59 -8.56 -8.14 -17.51
N VAL A 60 -8.61 -6.88 -17.09
CA VAL A 60 -7.42 -6.05 -16.86
C VAL A 60 -6.45 -6.69 -15.88
N ARG A 61 -6.97 -7.40 -14.86
CA ARG A 61 -6.11 -8.14 -13.92
C ARG A 61 -5.39 -9.30 -14.60
N LYS A 62 -6.06 -10.04 -15.49
CA LYS A 62 -5.44 -11.13 -16.24
C LYS A 62 -4.35 -10.59 -17.17
N GLU A 63 -4.66 -9.53 -17.90
CA GLU A 63 -3.70 -8.86 -18.78
C GLU A 63 -2.48 -8.34 -18.03
N LEU A 64 -2.68 -7.65 -16.90
CA LEU A 64 -1.60 -7.18 -16.04
C LEU A 64 -0.68 -8.32 -15.59
N LEU A 65 -1.25 -9.45 -15.18
CA LEU A 65 -0.45 -10.60 -14.75
C LEU A 65 0.26 -11.28 -15.92
N ALA A 66 -0.38 -11.41 -17.08
CA ALA A 66 0.21 -11.96 -18.29
C ALA A 66 1.41 -11.12 -18.74
N GLU A 67 1.25 -9.80 -18.77
CA GLU A 67 2.34 -8.88 -19.12
C GLU A 67 3.48 -8.95 -18.09
N SER A 68 3.15 -8.91 -16.80
CA SER A 68 4.15 -8.97 -15.74
C SER A 68 4.97 -10.27 -15.74
N ASN A 69 4.37 -11.40 -16.12
CA ASN A 69 5.03 -12.71 -16.17
C ASN A 69 6.16 -12.77 -17.22
N LYS A 70 6.18 -11.89 -18.19
CA LYS A 70 7.28 -11.76 -19.17
C LYS A 70 8.57 -11.26 -18.54
N HIS A 71 8.49 -10.66 -17.34
CA HIS A 71 9.63 -10.09 -16.63
C HIS A 71 10.10 -11.02 -15.52
N GLU A 72 11.34 -11.44 -15.57
CA GLU A 72 11.94 -12.33 -14.55
C GLU A 72 11.92 -11.71 -13.15
N VAL A 73 12.09 -10.39 -13.06
CA VAL A 73 12.01 -9.63 -11.81
C VAL A 73 10.68 -9.84 -11.10
N TRP A 74 9.58 -9.93 -11.85
CA TRP A 74 8.26 -10.17 -11.26
C TRP A 74 8.20 -11.48 -10.46
N LYS A 75 8.80 -12.55 -11.00
CA LYS A 75 8.87 -13.85 -10.32
C LYS A 75 9.68 -13.76 -9.02
N ARG A 76 10.84 -13.08 -9.07
CA ARG A 76 11.69 -12.87 -7.89
C ARG A 76 11.00 -12.02 -6.81
N LEU A 77 10.32 -10.93 -7.21
CA LEU A 77 9.56 -10.11 -6.28
C LEU A 77 8.39 -10.87 -5.66
N GLY A 78 7.72 -11.73 -6.42
CA GLY A 78 6.65 -12.60 -5.94
C GLY A 78 7.09 -13.61 -4.88
N GLY A 79 8.38 -13.94 -4.83
CA GLY A 79 8.99 -14.80 -3.80
C GLY A 79 9.18 -14.09 -2.44
N ILE A 80 9.02 -12.77 -2.36
CA ILE A 80 9.10 -12.04 -1.09
C ILE A 80 7.80 -12.29 -0.30
N PRO A 81 7.84 -12.77 0.95
CA PRO A 81 6.65 -12.96 1.77
C PRO A 81 5.82 -11.67 1.83
N SER A 82 4.51 -11.80 1.69
CA SER A 82 3.53 -10.69 1.60
C SER A 82 3.53 -9.88 0.29
N ILE A 83 4.45 -10.11 -0.64
CA ILE A 83 4.41 -9.55 -1.99
C ILE A 83 3.76 -10.58 -2.91
N GLY A 84 2.43 -10.56 -3.01
CA GLY A 84 1.72 -11.42 -3.97
C GLY A 84 1.83 -10.90 -5.41
N PRO A 85 1.33 -11.67 -6.40
CA PRO A 85 1.52 -11.39 -7.82
C PRO A 85 1.05 -10.00 -8.26
N ILE A 86 -0.06 -9.50 -7.72
CA ILE A 86 -0.55 -8.15 -8.04
C ILE A 86 0.36 -7.06 -7.49
N ARG A 87 0.87 -7.22 -6.24
CA ARG A 87 1.81 -6.25 -5.68
C ARG A 87 3.12 -6.24 -6.44
N ALA A 88 3.63 -7.40 -6.84
CA ALA A 88 4.82 -7.51 -7.68
C ALA A 88 4.63 -6.82 -9.04
N ALA A 89 3.47 -6.99 -9.68
CA ALA A 89 3.12 -6.32 -10.93
C ALA A 89 3.04 -4.79 -10.76
N LEU A 90 2.42 -4.31 -9.68
CA LEU A 90 2.36 -2.88 -9.37
C LEU A 90 3.74 -2.29 -9.07
N LEU A 91 4.60 -3.02 -8.36
CA LEU A 91 5.99 -2.61 -8.13
C LEU A 91 6.73 -2.46 -9.45
N LEU A 92 6.60 -3.44 -10.35
CA LEU A 92 7.22 -3.42 -11.66
C LEU A 92 6.77 -2.19 -12.48
N GLY A 93 5.46 -1.97 -12.61
CA GLY A 93 4.92 -0.86 -13.40
C GLY A 93 5.22 0.52 -12.82
N ILE A 94 5.19 0.68 -11.47
CA ILE A 94 5.41 1.99 -10.83
C ILE A 94 6.91 2.34 -10.74
N MET A 95 7.73 1.37 -10.39
CA MET A 95 9.17 1.60 -10.21
C MET A 95 9.92 1.58 -11.54
N GLN A 96 9.45 0.78 -12.52
CA GLN A 96 10.07 0.53 -13.83
C GLN A 96 11.46 -0.09 -13.72
N THR A 97 12.34 0.48 -12.91
CA THR A 97 13.66 -0.05 -12.58
C THR A 97 14.07 0.30 -11.16
N ALA A 98 14.76 -0.64 -10.50
CA ALA A 98 15.31 -0.42 -9.17
C ALA A 98 16.51 0.53 -9.17
N HIS A 99 17.20 0.65 -10.32
CA HIS A 99 18.39 1.51 -10.46
C HIS A 99 18.07 3.01 -10.38
N ARG A 100 16.81 3.38 -10.55
CA ARG A 100 16.29 4.72 -10.31
C ARG A 100 16.55 5.22 -8.89
N PHE A 101 16.65 4.33 -7.91
CA PHE A 101 16.87 4.68 -6.51
C PHE A 101 18.31 4.30 -6.10
N ARG A 102 19.20 5.26 -5.92
CA ARG A 102 20.58 5.00 -5.46
C ARG A 102 20.59 4.30 -4.10
N THR A 103 19.76 4.77 -3.16
CA THR A 103 19.71 4.31 -1.78
C THR A 103 18.30 3.91 -1.36
N LYS A 104 18.19 3.10 -0.30
CA LYS A 104 16.91 2.77 0.35
C LYS A 104 16.15 4.02 0.84
N ARG A 105 16.89 5.07 1.26
CA ARG A 105 16.28 6.33 1.73
C ARG A 105 15.53 7.06 0.61
N GLN A 106 16.06 7.05 -0.62
CA GLN A 106 15.38 7.64 -1.78
C GLN A 106 14.07 6.89 -2.10
N LEU A 107 14.07 5.53 -2.05
CA LEU A 107 12.85 4.75 -2.22
C LEU A 107 11.85 5.04 -1.10
N TRP A 108 12.30 5.18 0.14
CA TRP A 108 11.43 5.54 1.27
C TRP A 108 10.83 6.94 1.09
N ALA A 109 11.60 7.92 0.68
CA ALA A 109 11.11 9.27 0.40
C ALA A 109 10.07 9.25 -0.73
N TYR A 110 10.37 8.57 -1.84
CA TYR A 110 9.47 8.45 -2.99
C TYR A 110 8.17 7.71 -2.63
N SER A 111 8.22 6.72 -1.75
CA SER A 111 7.05 5.94 -1.28
C SER A 111 6.39 6.52 -0.02
N GLY A 112 6.77 7.71 0.44
CA GLY A 112 6.16 8.40 1.58
C GLY A 112 6.44 7.78 2.94
N PHE A 113 7.55 7.06 3.07
CA PHE A 113 8.08 6.55 4.33
C PHE A 113 9.30 7.35 4.82
N GLY A 114 9.77 8.30 4.03
CA GLY A 114 10.78 9.26 4.44
C GLY A 114 10.23 10.21 5.50
N VAL A 115 11.09 10.59 6.42
CA VAL A 115 10.79 11.62 7.40
C VAL A 115 11.01 12.98 6.75
N GLU A 116 10.05 13.88 6.89
CA GLU A 116 10.16 15.26 6.44
C GLU A 116 10.58 16.13 7.61
N GLY A 117 11.77 16.71 7.49
CA GLY A 117 12.27 17.73 8.41
C GLY A 117 12.00 19.11 7.85
N HIS A 118 11.36 19.95 8.61
CA HIS A 118 11.28 21.37 8.30
C HIS A 118 12.20 22.16 9.23
N SER A 119 13.12 22.88 8.63
CA SER A 119 13.88 23.92 9.30
C SER A 119 13.65 25.23 8.55
N SER A 120 12.85 26.11 9.15
CA SER A 120 12.59 27.44 8.60
C SER A 120 13.68 28.42 9.04
N ALA A 121 14.85 28.29 8.92
CA ALA A 121 16.02 29.12 9.13
C ALA A 121 17.20 28.25 9.62
N ASP A 122 17.85 27.58 8.69
CA ASP A 122 19.04 26.79 8.98
C ASP A 122 20.25 27.66 9.36
N HIS A 123 20.16 28.99 9.17
CA HIS A 123 21.25 29.91 9.40
C HIS A 123 20.82 31.08 10.30
N GLN A 124 21.75 31.56 11.09
CA GLN A 124 21.67 32.79 11.89
C GLN A 124 22.89 33.63 11.65
N VAL A 125 22.69 34.94 11.69
CA VAL A 125 23.85 35.88 11.63
C VAL A 125 24.41 36.02 13.04
N VAL A 126 25.65 35.60 13.25
CA VAL A 126 26.39 35.76 14.51
C VAL A 126 27.63 36.58 14.21
N LYS A 127 27.77 37.74 14.84
CA LYS A 127 28.89 38.66 14.61
C LYS A 127 29.11 39.00 13.12
N GLY A 128 28.05 39.23 12.37
CA GLY A 128 28.13 39.55 10.94
C GLY A 128 28.38 38.38 9.99
N GLN A 129 28.56 37.16 10.52
CA GLN A 129 28.78 35.95 9.71
C GLN A 129 27.55 35.02 9.75
N LEU A 130 27.20 34.43 8.61
CA LEU A 130 26.15 33.47 8.48
C LEU A 130 26.61 32.13 9.04
N GLN A 131 26.05 31.72 10.18
CA GLN A 131 26.37 30.43 10.82
C GLN A 131 25.15 29.53 10.81
N ARG A 132 25.36 28.22 10.58
CA ARG A 132 24.27 27.22 10.64
C ARG A 132 23.81 27.04 12.08
N LYS A 133 22.51 27.12 12.32
CA LYS A 133 21.92 26.86 13.64
C LYS A 133 22.16 25.43 14.06
N LYS A 134 22.63 25.22 15.28
CA LYS A 134 22.77 23.87 15.90
C LYS A 134 21.45 23.29 16.42
N LYS A 135 20.28 23.89 16.11
CA LYS A 135 18.99 23.34 16.54
C LYS A 135 18.71 22.02 15.85
N PRO A 136 18.19 20.99 16.58
CA PRO A 136 17.77 19.74 15.97
C PRO A 136 16.68 20.02 14.93
N ILE A 137 16.75 19.32 13.80
CA ILE A 137 15.77 19.40 12.73
C ILE A 137 14.40 18.98 13.30
N GLU A 138 13.43 19.89 13.25
CA GLU A 138 12.07 19.58 13.70
C GLU A 138 11.42 18.62 12.71
N ILE A 139 11.11 17.42 13.18
CA ILE A 139 10.48 16.36 12.38
C ILE A 139 8.98 16.59 12.38
N ARG A 140 8.39 16.96 11.23
CA ARG A 140 6.95 17.14 11.05
C ARG A 140 6.19 15.88 10.67
N GLY A 141 6.86 14.73 10.61
CA GLY A 141 6.25 13.45 10.28
C GLY A 141 6.73 12.86 8.95
N LEU A 142 5.88 12.08 8.31
CA LEU A 142 6.20 11.43 7.04
C LEU A 142 5.91 12.34 5.86
N ASN A 143 6.75 12.27 4.82
CA ASN A 143 6.55 12.99 3.57
C ASN A 143 5.17 12.68 2.98
N LYS A 144 4.38 13.73 2.74
CA LYS A 144 3.05 13.66 2.11
C LYS A 144 3.14 13.77 0.58
N ASN A 145 4.17 14.44 0.06
CA ASN A 145 4.43 14.52 -1.37
C ASN A 145 5.16 13.26 -1.86
N CYS A 146 4.39 12.22 -2.18
CA CYS A 146 4.92 10.88 -2.47
C CYS A 146 4.04 10.12 -3.45
N ASN A 147 4.54 9.02 -3.99
CA ASN A 147 3.73 8.10 -4.78
C ASN A 147 2.81 7.29 -3.86
N HIS A 148 1.53 7.69 -3.79
CA HIS A 148 0.52 7.05 -2.93
C HIS A 148 0.24 5.59 -3.30
N HIS A 149 0.32 5.22 -4.58
CA HIS A 149 0.13 3.83 -5.01
C HIS A 149 1.24 2.94 -4.45
N LEU A 150 2.49 3.38 -4.58
CA LEU A 150 3.64 2.66 -4.04
C LEU A 150 3.59 2.58 -2.50
N LYS A 151 3.20 3.68 -1.84
CA LYS A 151 2.95 3.70 -0.40
C LYS A 151 1.94 2.65 0.03
N ASN A 152 0.81 2.55 -0.70
CA ASN A 152 -0.23 1.57 -0.41
C ASN A 152 0.23 0.13 -0.64
N VAL A 153 1.05 -0.13 -1.66
CA VAL A 153 1.64 -1.46 -1.89
C VAL A 153 2.45 -1.90 -0.67
N PHE A 154 3.40 -1.10 -0.21
CA PHE A 154 4.25 -1.46 0.93
C PHE A 154 3.49 -1.47 2.26
N LYS A 155 2.57 -0.53 2.49
CA LYS A 155 1.73 -0.49 3.68
C LYS A 155 0.85 -1.73 3.79
N SER A 156 0.17 -2.11 2.70
CA SER A 156 -0.68 -3.30 2.68
C SER A 156 0.14 -4.60 2.78
N ALA A 157 1.36 -4.63 2.23
CA ALA A 157 2.28 -5.75 2.39
C ALA A 157 2.70 -5.91 3.86
N ALA A 158 3.03 -4.81 4.54
CA ALA A 158 3.40 -4.83 5.96
C ALA A 158 2.25 -5.27 6.87
N VAL A 159 1.00 -4.87 6.58
CA VAL A 159 -0.18 -5.35 7.32
C VAL A 159 -0.30 -6.88 7.19
N VAL A 160 -0.20 -7.42 5.98
CA VAL A 160 -0.27 -8.87 5.76
C VAL A 160 0.91 -9.59 6.41
N ALA A 161 2.12 -9.03 6.31
CA ALA A 161 3.32 -9.60 6.90
C ALA A 161 3.30 -9.59 8.44
N SER A 162 2.62 -8.63 9.06
CA SER A 162 2.49 -8.58 10.54
C SER A 162 1.52 -9.63 11.10
N THR A 163 0.70 -10.26 10.26
CA THR A 163 -0.33 -11.23 10.70
C THR A 163 -0.02 -12.67 10.26
N LYS A 164 0.71 -12.85 9.14
CA LYS A 164 1.04 -14.19 8.63
C LYS A 164 2.33 -14.72 9.26
N PRO A 165 2.34 -15.96 9.76
CA PRO A 165 3.56 -16.58 10.29
C PRO A 165 4.72 -16.56 9.29
N GLY A 166 5.92 -16.29 9.78
CA GLY A 166 7.14 -16.25 8.98
C GLY A 166 8.12 -15.17 9.42
N PRO A 167 9.27 -15.06 8.76
CA PRO A 167 10.38 -14.23 9.22
C PRO A 167 10.05 -12.73 9.30
N LEU A 168 9.14 -12.22 8.47
CA LEU A 168 8.68 -10.83 8.54
C LEU A 168 7.78 -10.58 9.76
N GLN A 169 6.96 -11.55 10.14
CA GLN A 169 6.13 -11.48 11.33
C GLN A 169 7.00 -11.54 12.60
N GLU A 170 8.01 -12.41 12.63
CA GLU A 170 8.98 -12.49 13.73
C GLU A 170 9.73 -11.16 13.90
N PHE A 171 10.16 -10.55 12.80
CA PHE A 171 10.76 -9.22 12.83
C PHE A 171 9.80 -8.16 13.42
N TYR A 172 8.53 -8.19 13.02
CA TYR A 172 7.51 -7.29 13.55
C TYR A 172 7.29 -7.53 15.07
N ALA A 173 7.14 -8.80 15.48
CA ALA A 173 6.93 -9.18 16.88
C ALA A 173 8.11 -8.74 17.76
N ALA A 174 9.35 -8.90 17.28
CA ALA A 174 10.54 -8.45 17.97
C ALA A 174 10.58 -6.93 18.18
N LEU A 175 10.06 -6.13 17.23
CA LEU A 175 9.96 -4.68 17.38
C LEU A 175 8.93 -4.29 18.45
N VAL A 176 7.78 -4.96 18.46
CA VAL A 176 6.72 -4.73 19.47
C VAL A 176 7.21 -5.16 20.86
N ALA A 177 7.88 -6.31 20.97
CA ALA A 177 8.48 -6.79 22.22
C ALA A 177 9.52 -5.82 22.81
N LYS A 178 10.21 -5.05 21.95
CA LYS A 178 11.11 -3.95 22.35
C LYS A 178 10.39 -2.66 22.76
N GLY A 179 9.06 -2.68 22.91
CA GLY A 179 8.27 -1.52 23.32
C GLY A 179 7.85 -0.57 22.19
N MET A 180 8.08 -0.93 20.95
CA MET A 180 7.63 -0.08 19.82
C MET A 180 6.10 -0.18 19.66
N ARG A 181 5.43 0.97 19.48
CA ARG A 181 3.99 1.01 19.19
C ARG A 181 3.67 0.22 17.92
N PRO A 182 2.56 -0.56 17.86
CA PRO A 182 2.23 -1.42 16.71
C PRO A 182 2.21 -0.71 15.35
N GLU A 183 1.71 0.54 15.30
CA GLU A 183 1.70 1.32 14.06
C GLU A 183 3.12 1.68 13.59
N MET A 184 4.00 2.03 14.52
CA MET A 184 5.40 2.35 14.22
C MET A 184 6.20 1.10 13.83
N ALA A 185 5.89 -0.05 14.46
CA ALA A 185 6.46 -1.33 14.10
C ALA A 185 6.05 -1.73 12.66
N ARG A 186 4.77 -1.54 12.28
CA ARG A 186 4.31 -1.75 10.89
C ARG A 186 4.96 -0.79 9.90
N LEU A 187 5.16 0.46 10.28
CA LEU A 187 5.88 1.43 9.44
C LEU A 187 7.34 1.00 9.21
N THR A 188 8.00 0.54 10.26
CA THR A 188 9.37 0.02 10.21
C THR A 188 9.43 -1.23 9.34
N LEU A 189 8.46 -2.13 9.47
CA LEU A 189 8.31 -3.31 8.62
C LEU A 189 8.10 -2.92 7.15
N ALA A 190 7.25 -1.93 6.85
CA ALA A 190 7.05 -1.44 5.48
C ALA A 190 8.34 -0.90 4.86
N ARG A 191 9.12 -0.13 5.62
CA ARG A 191 10.47 0.33 5.21
C ARG A 191 11.43 -0.84 4.96
N LYS A 192 11.36 -1.87 5.80
CA LYS A 192 12.19 -3.06 5.63
C LYS A 192 11.81 -3.83 4.38
N ILE A 193 10.51 -4.05 4.12
CA ILE A 193 10.01 -4.69 2.90
C ILE A 193 10.45 -3.90 1.65
N ALA A 194 10.31 -2.57 1.66
CA ALA A 194 10.78 -1.73 0.56
C ALA A 194 12.29 -1.87 0.31
N THR A 195 13.08 -1.99 1.37
CA THR A 195 14.52 -2.23 1.27
C THR A 195 14.83 -3.60 0.66
N ILE A 196 14.11 -4.64 1.08
CA ILE A 196 14.25 -6.00 0.55
C ILE A 196 13.89 -6.03 -0.95
N VAL A 197 12.79 -5.40 -1.34
CA VAL A 197 12.40 -5.25 -2.76
C VAL A 197 13.52 -4.62 -3.56
N LEU A 198 14.15 -3.55 -3.04
CA LEU A 198 15.26 -2.89 -3.71
C LEU A 198 16.49 -3.80 -3.87
N ILE A 199 16.82 -4.57 -2.83
CA ILE A 199 17.96 -5.51 -2.84
C ILE A 199 17.71 -6.65 -3.83
N VAL A 200 16.58 -7.33 -3.70
CA VAL A 200 16.18 -8.44 -4.57
C VAL A 200 16.20 -8.02 -6.03
N TRP A 201 15.65 -6.85 -6.33
CA TRP A 201 15.62 -6.34 -7.70
C TRP A 201 16.99 -5.96 -8.23
N LYS A 202 17.78 -5.17 -7.47
CA LYS A 202 19.11 -4.71 -7.94
C LYS A 202 20.13 -5.82 -8.09
N LYS A 203 20.14 -6.74 -7.13
CA LYS A 203 21.12 -7.82 -7.11
C LYS A 203 20.68 -9.04 -7.92
N GLY A 204 19.41 -9.09 -8.36
CA GLY A 204 18.87 -10.25 -9.07
C GLY A 204 18.80 -11.53 -8.21
N VAL A 205 18.79 -11.40 -6.87
CA VAL A 205 18.75 -12.52 -5.92
C VAL A 205 17.33 -12.82 -5.46
N CYS A 206 17.13 -14.03 -4.93
CA CYS A 206 15.87 -14.38 -4.26
C CYS A 206 15.79 -13.80 -2.85
N PHE A 207 14.59 -13.79 -2.29
CA PHE A 207 14.39 -13.41 -0.89
C PHE A 207 15.09 -14.42 0.03
N ASP A 208 15.85 -13.90 1.00
CA ASP A 208 16.44 -14.64 2.10
C ASP A 208 16.09 -13.95 3.42
N ALA A 209 15.78 -14.73 4.46
CA ALA A 209 15.52 -14.22 5.82
C ALA A 209 16.71 -13.43 6.40
N ASN A 210 17.92 -13.70 5.97
CA ASN A 210 19.11 -12.91 6.33
C ASN A 210 19.00 -11.43 5.91
N HIS A 211 18.19 -11.11 4.91
CA HIS A 211 17.89 -9.71 4.55
C HIS A 211 17.22 -8.91 5.68
N LEU A 212 16.66 -9.60 6.70
CA LEU A 212 16.04 -8.97 7.87
C LEU A 212 17.05 -8.56 8.93
N LYS A 213 18.23 -9.16 8.98
CA LYS A 213 19.29 -8.78 9.91
C LYS A 213 19.72 -7.34 9.64
N PRO A 214 20.12 -6.56 10.68
CA PRO A 214 20.73 -5.26 10.45
C PRO A 214 21.98 -5.48 9.58
N GLN A 215 22.06 -4.77 8.45
CA GLN A 215 23.32 -4.69 7.73
C GLN A 215 24.25 -3.86 8.63
N THR A 216 25.19 -4.52 9.28
CA THR A 216 26.37 -3.86 9.85
C THR A 216 27.02 -3.08 8.71
N ALA A 217 27.04 -1.76 8.86
CA ALA A 217 27.68 -0.82 7.93
C ALA A 217 29.18 -1.05 7.93
#